data_1d71d6e50f212ddf37dd2acf589e89ae
#
_entry.id   1d71d6e50f212ddf37dd2acf589e89ae
#
_cell.length_a   1.000
_cell.length_b   1.000
_cell.length_c   1.000
_cell.angle_alpha   90.00
_cell.angle_beta   90.00
_cell.angle_gamma   90.00
#
_symmetry.space_group_name_H-M   'P 1'
#
loop_
_entity.id
_entity.type
_entity.pdbx_description
1 polymer ?
#
loop_
_entity_poly.entity_id
_entity_poly.type
_entity_poly.pdbx_seq_one_letter_code
_entity_poly.pdbx_strand_id
1 'polypeptide(L)'
;MKELLDIIFPTLSDELIIVISLIIGLLVTASLILFLVKKISPKTNISELSARTRSWWIMAGMFIGAVFISYNISYFFLAFLSFIAFRELYSVLGFREADRGALFWGILAIPIQYYLAYLAWYGAFIIFIPVVMFLVLPLRLVLKGDTHGITKSMALLQWILMLSVFGISHLAYLLSLPELPGFNAGGRGLLLFLVFLTESTMLCNLSGANFSDDIRYSRK
;
A
#
# COMPACT_ATOMS: atom_id res chain seq x y z
N MET A 1 -1.10 24.00 -22.13
CA MET A 1 -0.73 23.01 -21.13
C MET A 1 -1.62 21.77 -21.22
N LYS A 2 -2.98 21.92 -21.36
CA LYS A 2 -3.89 20.80 -21.64
C LYS A 2 -3.54 20.08 -22.95
N GLU A 3 -3.38 20.77 -24.07
CA GLU A 3 -3.04 20.17 -25.37
C GLU A 3 -1.73 19.35 -25.36
N LEU A 4 -0.73 19.76 -24.61
CA LEU A 4 0.53 19.01 -24.45
C LEU A 4 0.34 17.74 -23.60
N LEU A 5 -0.51 17.79 -22.58
CA LEU A 5 -0.86 16.63 -21.74
C LEU A 5 -1.70 15.62 -22.52
N ASP A 6 -2.65 16.08 -23.34
CA ASP A 6 -3.49 15.22 -24.18
C ASP A 6 -2.70 14.53 -25.30
N ILE A 7 -1.60 15.13 -25.77
CA ILE A 7 -0.70 14.53 -26.77
C ILE A 7 0.22 13.48 -26.13
N ILE A 8 0.70 13.72 -24.90
CA ILE A 8 1.63 12.83 -24.21
C ILE A 8 0.89 11.69 -23.49
N PHE A 9 -0.33 11.94 -23.02
CA PHE A 9 -1.13 11.01 -22.23
C PHE A 9 -2.61 11.00 -22.66
N PRO A 10 -2.95 10.40 -23.77
CA PRO A 10 -4.32 10.43 -24.32
C PRO A 10 -5.37 9.68 -23.48
N THR A 11 -4.95 9.05 -22.39
CA THR A 11 -5.83 8.28 -21.48
C THR A 11 -6.12 8.98 -20.15
N LEU A 12 -5.72 10.24 -19.97
CA LEU A 12 -5.95 10.98 -18.73
C LEU A 12 -7.32 11.63 -18.75
N SER A 13 -8.22 11.17 -17.88
CA SER A 13 -9.43 11.90 -17.55
C SER A 13 -9.10 13.19 -16.76
N ASP A 14 -9.92 14.22 -16.91
CA ASP A 14 -9.75 15.48 -16.15
C ASP A 14 -9.73 15.22 -14.63
N GLU A 15 -10.46 14.21 -14.15
CA GLU A 15 -10.49 13.83 -12.73
C GLU A 15 -9.15 13.23 -12.26
N LEU A 16 -8.47 12.44 -13.09
CA LEU A 16 -7.12 11.93 -12.78
C LEU A 16 -6.11 13.07 -12.64
N ILE A 17 -6.19 14.05 -13.53
CA ILE A 17 -5.34 15.24 -13.46
C ILE A 17 -5.59 16.02 -12.17
N ILE A 18 -6.85 16.16 -11.74
CA ILE A 18 -7.22 16.80 -10.48
C ILE A 18 -6.61 16.06 -9.29
N VAL A 19 -6.78 14.74 -9.22
CA VAL A 19 -6.25 13.92 -8.10
C VAL A 19 -4.74 14.02 -8.02
N ILE A 20 -4.05 13.93 -9.14
CA ILE A 20 -2.59 14.04 -9.19
C ILE A 20 -2.13 15.45 -8.79
N SER A 21 -2.80 16.47 -9.29
CA SER A 21 -2.50 17.87 -8.94
C SER A 21 -2.68 18.10 -7.43
N LEU A 22 -3.66 17.43 -6.82
CA LEU A 22 -3.95 17.50 -5.39
C LEU A 22 -2.82 16.80 -4.58
N ILE A 23 -2.37 15.63 -5.01
CA ILE A 23 -1.24 14.92 -4.39
C ILE A 23 0.05 15.75 -4.49
N ILE A 24 0.37 16.25 -5.68
CA ILE A 24 1.57 17.07 -5.90
C ILE A 24 1.47 18.37 -5.11
N GLY A 25 0.32 19.03 -5.12
CA GLY A 25 0.07 20.26 -4.37
C GLY A 25 0.27 20.08 -2.87
N LEU A 26 -0.22 18.96 -2.30
CA LEU A 26 0.00 18.63 -0.89
C LEU A 26 1.49 18.40 -0.58
N LEU A 27 2.21 17.65 -1.43
CA LEU A 27 3.63 17.40 -1.25
C LEU A 27 4.48 18.68 -1.38
N VAL A 28 4.13 19.55 -2.32
CA VAL A 28 4.80 20.85 -2.49
C VAL A 28 4.55 21.75 -1.28
N THR A 29 3.32 21.85 -0.80
CA THR A 29 2.98 22.62 0.41
C THR A 29 3.70 22.09 1.65
N ALA A 30 3.73 20.79 1.85
CA ALA A 30 4.50 20.18 2.95
C ALA A 30 5.99 20.50 2.84
N SER A 31 6.57 20.38 1.65
CA SER A 31 7.99 20.71 1.41
C SER A 31 8.30 22.20 1.64
N LEU A 32 7.39 23.10 1.22
CA LEU A 32 7.50 24.54 1.47
C LEU A 32 7.45 24.89 2.95
N ILE A 33 6.52 24.28 3.70
CA ILE A 33 6.42 24.47 5.15
C ILE A 33 7.71 24.04 5.82
N LEU A 34 8.26 22.88 5.48
CA LEU A 34 9.53 22.41 6.02
C LEU A 34 10.70 23.36 5.71
N PHE A 35 10.75 23.85 4.48
CA PHE A 35 11.77 24.84 4.08
C PHE A 35 11.67 26.13 4.88
N LEU A 36 10.45 26.64 5.08
CA LEU A 36 10.21 27.85 5.86
C LEU A 36 10.55 27.66 7.34
N VAL A 37 10.15 26.54 7.94
CA VAL A 37 10.47 26.19 9.34
C VAL A 37 11.99 26.11 9.53
N LYS A 38 12.70 25.47 8.61
CA LYS A 38 14.17 25.40 8.65
C LYS A 38 14.84 26.76 8.55
N LYS A 39 14.25 27.70 7.79
CA LYS A 39 14.78 29.06 7.61
C LYS A 39 14.50 29.96 8.81
N ILE A 40 13.31 29.83 9.42
CA ILE A 40 12.87 30.69 10.55
C ILE A 40 13.44 30.17 11.87
N SER A 41 13.48 28.86 12.06
CA SER A 41 13.92 28.23 13.32
C SER A 41 14.98 27.14 13.07
N PRO A 42 16.26 27.52 12.81
CA PRO A 42 17.33 26.57 12.46
C PRO A 42 17.64 25.52 13.55
N LYS A 43 17.23 25.79 14.79
CA LYS A 43 17.46 24.91 15.96
C LYS A 43 16.42 23.78 16.08
N THR A 44 15.30 23.84 15.35
CA THR A 44 14.25 22.83 15.40
C THR A 44 14.71 21.57 14.68
N ASN A 45 14.64 20.43 15.35
CA ASN A 45 15.00 19.14 14.74
C ASN A 45 13.89 18.65 13.82
N ILE A 46 13.99 18.99 12.53
CA ILE A 46 13.04 18.59 11.47
C ILE A 46 13.56 17.43 10.62
N SER A 47 14.64 16.75 11.06
CA SER A 47 15.28 15.69 10.28
C SER A 47 14.33 14.54 9.97
N GLU A 48 13.53 14.12 10.93
CA GLU A 48 12.55 13.05 10.76
C GLU A 48 11.44 13.45 9.78
N LEU A 49 10.91 14.66 9.91
CA LEU A 49 9.85 15.16 9.03
C LEU A 49 10.34 15.33 7.59
N SER A 50 11.57 15.81 7.41
CA SER A 50 12.23 15.93 6.10
C SER A 50 12.47 14.55 5.45
N ALA A 51 12.91 13.56 6.23
CA ALA A 51 13.09 12.20 5.74
C ALA A 51 11.77 11.59 5.28
N ARG A 52 10.69 11.78 6.03
CA ARG A 52 9.33 11.32 5.69
C ARG A 52 8.81 11.98 4.42
N THR A 53 8.93 13.30 4.29
CA THR A 53 8.50 14.03 3.08
C THR A 53 9.25 13.55 1.84
N ARG A 54 10.55 13.24 1.95
CA ARG A 54 11.31 12.64 0.86
C ARG A 54 10.81 11.25 0.48
N SER A 55 10.48 10.41 1.46
CA SER A 55 9.88 9.09 1.21
C SER A 55 8.53 9.21 0.52
N TRP A 56 7.72 10.20 0.87
CA TRP A 56 6.43 10.46 0.22
C TRP A 56 6.56 10.89 -1.24
N TRP A 57 7.56 11.70 -1.57
CA TRP A 57 7.86 12.02 -2.97
C TRP A 57 8.20 10.78 -3.79
N ILE A 58 8.99 9.86 -3.21
CA ILE A 58 9.37 8.61 -3.86
C ILE A 58 8.12 7.71 -4.03
N MET A 59 7.30 7.56 -2.99
CA MET A 59 6.08 6.74 -3.05
C MET A 59 5.08 7.30 -4.06
N ALA A 60 4.79 8.60 -4.00
CA ALA A 60 3.88 9.25 -4.96
C ALA A 60 4.38 9.08 -6.40
N GLY A 61 5.68 9.30 -6.64
CA GLY A 61 6.28 9.10 -7.95
C GLY A 61 6.18 7.65 -8.46
N MET A 62 6.41 6.67 -7.59
CA MET A 62 6.27 5.25 -7.95
C MET A 62 4.81 4.88 -8.25
N PHE A 63 3.85 5.32 -7.42
CA PHE A 63 2.43 5.04 -7.63
C PHE A 63 1.89 5.71 -8.90
N ILE A 64 2.19 7.00 -9.07
CA ILE A 64 1.79 7.73 -10.28
C ILE A 64 2.40 7.04 -11.50
N GLY A 65 3.70 6.75 -11.50
CA GLY A 65 4.37 6.07 -12.59
C GLY A 65 3.76 4.70 -12.91
N ALA A 66 3.52 3.87 -11.90
CA ALA A 66 2.91 2.55 -12.09
C ALA A 66 1.51 2.62 -12.69
N VAL A 67 0.67 3.55 -12.22
CA VAL A 67 -0.71 3.72 -12.71
C VAL A 67 -0.76 4.27 -14.13
N PHE A 68 0.24 5.10 -14.52
CA PHE A 68 0.27 5.73 -15.85
C PHE A 68 0.78 4.83 -16.98
N ILE A 69 1.78 3.99 -16.69
CA ILE A 69 2.48 3.25 -17.74
C ILE A 69 1.55 2.23 -18.42
N SER A 70 0.88 1.37 -17.65
CA SER A 70 -0.01 0.35 -18.20
C SER A 70 -0.80 -0.33 -17.08
N TYR A 71 -2.01 -0.80 -17.41
CA TYR A 71 -2.83 -1.63 -16.54
C TYR A 71 -2.06 -2.84 -15.99
N ASN A 72 -1.39 -3.57 -16.86
CA ASN A 72 -0.62 -4.77 -16.49
C ASN A 72 0.54 -4.42 -15.55
N ILE A 73 1.22 -3.31 -15.80
CA ILE A 73 2.34 -2.85 -14.95
C ILE A 73 1.84 -2.50 -13.56
N SER A 74 0.65 -1.90 -13.43
CA SER A 74 0.03 -1.61 -12.13
C SER A 74 -0.20 -2.88 -11.30
N TYR A 75 -0.71 -3.95 -11.93
CA TYR A 75 -0.90 -5.24 -11.25
C TYR A 75 0.42 -5.85 -10.79
N PHE A 76 1.43 -5.87 -11.67
CA PHE A 76 2.77 -6.37 -11.32
C PHE A 76 3.41 -5.54 -10.21
N PHE A 77 3.28 -4.23 -10.26
CA PHE A 77 3.80 -3.33 -9.22
C PHE A 77 3.16 -3.61 -7.86
N LEU A 78 1.83 -3.72 -7.81
CA LEU A 78 1.11 -4.02 -6.56
C LEU A 78 1.41 -5.44 -6.05
N ALA A 79 1.55 -6.42 -6.94
CA ALA A 79 1.97 -7.78 -6.58
C ALA A 79 3.39 -7.80 -6.00
N PHE A 80 4.31 -7.04 -6.59
CA PHE A 80 5.67 -6.87 -6.08
C PHE A 80 5.68 -6.16 -4.72
N LEU A 81 4.84 -5.15 -4.55
CA LEU A 81 4.67 -4.46 -3.27
C LEU A 81 4.15 -5.41 -2.18
N SER A 82 3.16 -6.26 -2.51
CA SER A 82 2.68 -7.32 -1.61
C SER A 82 3.79 -8.30 -1.24
N PHE A 83 4.63 -8.68 -2.20
CA PHE A 83 5.76 -9.57 -1.95
C PHE A 83 6.78 -8.94 -0.98
N ILE A 84 7.13 -7.67 -1.18
CA ILE A 84 8.02 -6.94 -0.27
C ILE A 84 7.41 -6.86 1.13
N ALA A 85 6.14 -6.48 1.24
CA ALA A 85 5.43 -6.39 2.51
C ALA A 85 5.35 -7.76 3.22
N PHE A 86 5.06 -8.83 2.49
CA PHE A 86 5.06 -10.20 3.01
C PHE A 86 6.43 -10.59 3.55
N ARG A 87 7.49 -10.35 2.78
CA ARG A 87 8.88 -10.64 3.17
C ARG A 87 9.29 -9.87 4.42
N GLU A 88 8.95 -8.58 4.49
CA GLU A 88 9.30 -7.72 5.62
C GLU A 88 8.60 -8.19 6.90
N LEU A 89 7.28 -8.39 6.86
CA LEU A 89 6.51 -8.90 7.99
C LEU A 89 7.01 -10.27 8.45
N TYR A 90 7.36 -11.13 7.49
CA TYR A 90 7.96 -12.43 7.81
C TYR A 90 9.29 -12.29 8.55
N SER A 91 10.16 -11.38 8.15
CA SER A 91 11.48 -11.17 8.75
C SER A 91 11.38 -10.66 10.21
N VAL A 92 10.38 -9.81 10.48
CA VAL A 92 10.15 -9.21 11.79
C VAL A 92 9.56 -10.20 12.80
N LEU A 93 8.69 -11.12 12.35
CA LEU A 93 7.91 -12.00 13.24
C LEU A 93 8.64 -13.26 13.68
N GLY A 94 9.84 -13.56 13.16
CA GLY A 94 10.72 -14.62 13.63
C GLY A 94 10.10 -16.03 13.55
N PHE A 95 9.93 -16.55 12.33
CA PHE A 95 9.42 -17.89 12.06
C PHE A 95 10.46 -18.98 12.32
N ARG A 96 9.99 -20.19 12.61
CA ARG A 96 10.82 -21.36 12.79
C ARG A 96 11.28 -21.92 11.45
N GLU A 97 12.39 -22.65 11.44
CA GLU A 97 12.83 -23.36 10.23
C GLU A 97 11.80 -24.38 9.73
N ALA A 98 11.04 -25.00 10.65
CA ALA A 98 9.94 -25.89 10.33
C ALA A 98 8.86 -25.25 9.46
N ASP A 99 8.66 -23.93 9.56
CA ASP A 99 7.60 -23.20 8.87
C ASP A 99 7.94 -22.80 7.42
N ARG A 100 9.20 -23.02 6.98
CA ARG A 100 9.67 -22.67 5.61
C ARG A 100 8.82 -23.28 4.49
N GLY A 101 8.30 -24.49 4.70
CA GLY A 101 7.40 -25.11 3.70
C GLY A 101 6.07 -24.38 3.53
N ALA A 102 5.50 -23.88 4.63
CA ALA A 102 4.26 -23.12 4.59
C ALA A 102 4.47 -21.73 3.97
N LEU A 103 5.66 -21.13 4.17
CA LEU A 103 6.04 -19.87 3.53
C LEU A 103 6.04 -19.95 2.00
N PHE A 104 6.57 -21.02 1.45
CA PHE A 104 6.55 -21.24 0.00
C PHE A 104 5.12 -21.13 -0.54
N TRP A 105 4.15 -21.74 0.17
CA TRP A 105 2.74 -21.65 -0.18
C TRP A 105 2.18 -20.24 -0.01
N GLY A 106 2.63 -19.51 1.01
CA GLY A 106 2.29 -18.11 1.21
C GLY A 106 2.77 -17.22 0.05
N ILE A 107 4.01 -17.43 -0.42
CA ILE A 107 4.55 -16.70 -1.58
C ILE A 107 3.80 -17.08 -2.87
N LEU A 108 3.46 -18.36 -3.04
CA LEU A 108 2.70 -18.84 -4.19
C LEU A 108 1.26 -18.27 -4.22
N ALA A 109 0.71 -17.94 -3.05
CA ALA A 109 -0.60 -17.30 -2.98
C ALA A 109 -0.63 -15.90 -3.62
N ILE A 110 0.51 -15.17 -3.67
CA ILE A 110 0.57 -13.83 -4.24
C ILE A 110 0.16 -13.83 -5.73
N PRO A 111 0.85 -14.55 -6.64
CA PRO A 111 0.47 -14.52 -8.05
C PRO A 111 -0.95 -15.03 -8.28
N ILE A 112 -1.41 -16.01 -7.51
CA ILE A 112 -2.79 -16.53 -7.66
C ILE A 112 -3.81 -15.46 -7.28
N GLN A 113 -3.61 -14.78 -6.14
CA GLN A 113 -4.51 -13.71 -5.69
C GLN A 113 -4.59 -12.56 -6.70
N TYR A 114 -3.44 -12.15 -7.25
CA TYR A 114 -3.40 -11.08 -8.25
C TYR A 114 -3.96 -11.50 -9.61
N TYR A 115 -3.83 -12.77 -9.97
CA TYR A 115 -4.49 -13.33 -11.14
C TYR A 115 -6.03 -13.33 -11.01
N LEU A 116 -6.55 -13.68 -9.83
CA LEU A 116 -7.98 -13.59 -9.53
C LEU A 116 -8.50 -12.14 -9.58
N ALA A 117 -7.70 -11.19 -9.07
CA ALA A 117 -8.01 -9.77 -9.19
C ALA A 117 -8.03 -9.30 -10.65
N TYR A 118 -7.07 -9.74 -11.46
CA TYR A 118 -7.00 -9.43 -12.89
C TYR A 118 -8.20 -9.97 -13.68
N LEU A 119 -8.67 -11.18 -13.35
CA LEU A 119 -9.87 -11.77 -13.94
C LEU A 119 -11.18 -11.13 -13.46
N ALA A 120 -11.11 -10.19 -12.51
CA ALA A 120 -12.27 -9.58 -11.86
C ALA A 120 -13.25 -10.62 -11.25
N TRP A 121 -12.77 -11.82 -10.90
CA TRP A 121 -13.59 -12.86 -10.28
C TRP A 121 -13.70 -12.68 -8.78
N TYR A 122 -14.58 -11.76 -8.37
CA TYR A 122 -14.72 -11.31 -6.98
C TYR A 122 -14.97 -12.45 -5.98
N GLY A 123 -15.84 -13.41 -6.33
CA GLY A 123 -16.17 -14.52 -5.43
C GLY A 123 -14.94 -15.38 -5.07
N ALA A 124 -14.13 -15.75 -6.04
CA ALA A 124 -12.89 -16.48 -5.82
C ALA A 124 -11.84 -15.61 -5.12
N PHE A 125 -11.72 -14.35 -5.53
CA PHE A 125 -10.79 -13.38 -4.97
C PHE A 125 -10.96 -13.18 -3.47
N ILE A 126 -12.21 -12.99 -2.99
CA ILE A 126 -12.48 -12.71 -1.57
C ILE A 126 -12.34 -13.95 -0.67
N ILE A 127 -12.54 -15.16 -1.23
CA ILE A 127 -12.48 -16.43 -0.48
C ILE A 127 -11.06 -17.00 -0.46
N PHE A 128 -10.22 -16.72 -1.44
CA PHE A 128 -8.95 -17.41 -1.62
C PHE A 128 -8.00 -17.27 -0.41
N ILE A 129 -7.67 -16.07 0.03
CA ILE A 129 -6.78 -15.89 1.18
C ILE A 129 -7.45 -16.26 2.51
N PRO A 130 -8.64 -15.71 2.86
CA PRO A 130 -9.21 -15.95 4.19
C PRO A 130 -9.71 -17.38 4.41
N VAL A 131 -10.09 -18.10 3.35
CA VAL A 131 -10.64 -19.46 3.50
C VAL A 131 -9.70 -20.51 2.92
N VAL A 132 -9.30 -20.43 1.64
CA VAL A 132 -8.52 -21.49 1.00
C VAL A 132 -7.12 -21.54 1.62
N MET A 133 -6.43 -20.41 1.76
CA MET A 133 -5.10 -20.38 2.38
C MET A 133 -5.16 -20.69 3.88
N PHE A 134 -6.24 -20.30 4.57
CA PHE A 134 -6.47 -20.67 5.98
C PHE A 134 -6.60 -22.18 6.18
N LEU A 135 -7.04 -22.93 5.18
CA LEU A 135 -7.08 -24.41 5.23
C LEU A 135 -5.78 -25.05 4.74
N VAL A 136 -5.18 -24.51 3.68
CA VAL A 136 -3.97 -25.07 3.05
C VAL A 136 -2.74 -24.95 3.95
N LEU A 137 -2.55 -23.81 4.60
CA LEU A 137 -1.37 -23.58 5.44
C LEU A 137 -1.30 -24.53 6.65
N PRO A 138 -2.35 -24.69 7.46
CA PRO A 138 -2.36 -25.66 8.55
C PRO A 138 -2.12 -27.09 8.09
N LEU A 139 -2.81 -27.48 6.99
CA LEU A 139 -2.64 -28.81 6.41
C LEU A 139 -1.15 -29.08 6.08
N ARG A 140 -0.47 -28.11 5.51
CA ARG A 140 0.95 -28.22 5.19
C ARG A 140 1.85 -28.28 6.41
N LEU A 141 1.53 -27.52 7.45
CA LEU A 141 2.28 -27.55 8.71
C LEU A 141 2.12 -28.91 9.42
N VAL A 142 0.88 -29.45 9.47
CA VAL A 142 0.59 -30.76 10.08
C VAL A 142 1.27 -31.90 9.32
N LEU A 143 1.22 -31.89 7.99
CA LEU A 143 1.84 -32.94 7.16
C LEU A 143 3.36 -33.02 7.32
N LYS A 144 4.01 -31.98 7.81
CA LYS A 144 5.45 -31.95 8.07
C LYS A 144 5.85 -32.67 9.38
N GLY A 145 4.87 -32.98 10.25
CA GLY A 145 5.05 -33.77 11.45
C GLY A 145 5.54 -33.00 12.70
N ASP A 146 5.96 -31.74 12.57
CA ASP A 146 6.33 -30.91 13.72
C ASP A 146 5.13 -30.12 14.21
N THR A 147 4.43 -30.67 15.19
CA THR A 147 3.20 -30.06 15.75
C THR A 147 3.46 -29.02 16.85
N HIS A 148 4.71 -28.91 17.33
CA HIS A 148 5.03 -28.00 18.43
C HIS A 148 4.89 -26.55 18.01
N GLY A 149 3.99 -25.76 18.66
CA GLY A 149 3.76 -24.34 18.35
C GLY A 149 3.09 -24.06 17.00
N ILE A 150 2.47 -25.05 16.38
CA ILE A 150 1.83 -24.96 15.06
C ILE A 150 0.75 -23.86 15.02
N THR A 151 -0.04 -23.73 16.10
CA THR A 151 -1.12 -22.72 16.19
C THR A 151 -0.57 -21.31 16.09
N LYS A 152 0.59 -21.03 16.70
CA LYS A 152 1.24 -19.73 16.61
C LYS A 152 1.71 -19.45 15.18
N SER A 153 2.37 -20.42 14.56
CA SER A 153 2.87 -20.27 13.18
C SER A 153 1.72 -20.07 12.18
N MET A 154 0.61 -20.84 12.35
CA MET A 154 -0.60 -20.66 11.54
C MET A 154 -1.18 -19.25 11.67
N ALA A 155 -1.40 -18.79 12.90
CA ALA A 155 -1.97 -17.48 13.17
C ALA A 155 -1.09 -16.37 12.56
N LEU A 156 0.23 -16.44 12.73
CA LEU A 156 1.16 -15.47 12.19
C LEU A 156 1.18 -15.48 10.65
N LEU A 157 1.24 -16.64 10.00
CA LEU A 157 1.23 -16.76 8.54
C LEU A 157 -0.08 -16.23 7.95
N GLN A 158 -1.22 -16.61 8.54
CA GLN A 158 -2.51 -16.12 8.09
C GLN A 158 -2.62 -14.61 8.25
N TRP A 159 -2.14 -14.07 9.38
CA TRP A 159 -2.14 -12.63 9.64
C TRP A 159 -1.28 -11.86 8.63
N ILE A 160 -0.08 -12.37 8.32
CA ILE A 160 0.77 -11.77 7.28
C ILE A 160 0.06 -11.77 5.93
N LEU A 161 -0.53 -12.91 5.52
CA LEU A 161 -1.24 -13.00 4.24
C LEU A 161 -2.43 -12.04 4.17
N MET A 162 -3.18 -11.91 5.26
CA MET A 162 -4.31 -10.97 5.33
C MET A 162 -3.86 -9.52 5.19
N LEU A 163 -2.77 -9.12 5.85
CA LEU A 163 -2.28 -7.73 5.80
C LEU A 163 -1.55 -7.42 4.49
N SER A 164 -0.59 -8.26 4.08
CA SER A 164 0.30 -7.95 2.96
C SER A 164 -0.28 -8.33 1.60
N VAL A 165 -0.97 -9.48 1.50
CA VAL A 165 -1.45 -9.97 0.20
C VAL A 165 -2.92 -9.60 -0.01
N PHE A 166 -3.79 -9.98 0.92
CA PHE A 166 -5.21 -9.72 0.79
C PHE A 166 -5.53 -8.23 0.83
N GLY A 167 -4.97 -7.49 1.81
CA GLY A 167 -5.16 -6.04 1.93
C GLY A 167 -4.68 -5.27 0.69
N ILE A 168 -3.43 -5.51 0.25
CA ILE A 168 -2.87 -4.79 -0.90
C ILE A 168 -3.52 -5.22 -2.22
N SER A 169 -3.92 -6.50 -2.36
CA SER A 169 -4.59 -6.96 -3.58
C SER A 169 -5.96 -6.32 -3.82
N HIS A 170 -6.63 -5.79 -2.79
CA HIS A 170 -7.84 -4.99 -2.97
C HIS A 170 -7.57 -3.70 -3.75
N LEU A 171 -6.38 -3.11 -3.60
CA LEU A 171 -5.96 -1.98 -4.44
C LEU A 171 -5.87 -2.38 -5.92
N ALA A 172 -5.35 -3.60 -6.18
CA ALA A 172 -5.33 -4.13 -7.53
C ALA A 172 -6.74 -4.44 -8.05
N TYR A 173 -7.63 -4.93 -7.19
CA TYR A 173 -9.02 -5.18 -7.57
C TYR A 173 -9.76 -3.89 -7.93
N LEU A 174 -9.45 -2.76 -7.27
CA LEU A 174 -10.01 -1.45 -7.65
C LEU A 174 -9.74 -1.10 -9.12
N LEU A 175 -8.59 -1.50 -9.66
CA LEU A 175 -8.24 -1.25 -11.06
C LEU A 175 -9.19 -1.99 -12.04
N SER A 176 -9.78 -3.12 -11.65
CA SER A 176 -10.72 -3.89 -12.48
C SER A 176 -12.14 -3.34 -12.46
N LEU A 177 -12.43 -2.36 -11.60
CA LEU A 177 -13.78 -1.77 -11.53
C LEU A 177 -14.08 -0.96 -12.79
N PRO A 178 -15.31 -1.08 -13.32
CA PRO A 178 -15.78 -0.28 -14.43
C PRO A 178 -15.83 1.21 -14.06
N GLU A 179 -15.87 2.06 -15.07
CA GLU A 179 -16.11 3.49 -14.88
C GLU A 179 -17.45 3.72 -14.19
N LEU A 180 -17.43 4.56 -13.16
CA LEU A 180 -18.63 4.92 -12.43
C LEU A 180 -19.35 6.08 -13.10
N PRO A 181 -20.70 6.10 -13.15
CA PRO A 181 -21.43 7.23 -13.68
C PRO A 181 -21.03 8.54 -12.98
N GLY A 182 -20.51 9.50 -13.74
CA GLY A 182 -20.06 10.79 -13.24
C GLY A 182 -18.61 10.82 -12.70
N PHE A 183 -17.86 9.71 -12.84
CA PHE A 183 -16.45 9.61 -12.47
C PHE A 183 -15.66 8.84 -13.53
N ASN A 184 -15.09 9.58 -14.50
CA ASN A 184 -14.42 9.00 -15.67
C ASN A 184 -12.99 8.52 -15.40
N ALA A 185 -12.46 8.81 -14.20
CA ALA A 185 -11.13 8.33 -13.79
C ALA A 185 -11.07 6.82 -13.51
N GLY A 186 -12.24 6.16 -13.42
CA GLY A 186 -12.35 4.71 -13.23
C GLY A 186 -11.60 4.19 -12.01
N GLY A 187 -11.22 2.92 -12.05
CA GLY A 187 -10.48 2.28 -10.96
C GLY A 187 -9.12 2.90 -10.65
N ARG A 188 -8.45 3.51 -11.65
CA ARG A 188 -7.18 4.21 -11.45
C ARG A 188 -7.33 5.44 -10.55
N GLY A 189 -8.38 6.23 -10.79
CA GLY A 189 -8.68 7.39 -9.97
C GLY A 189 -9.03 7.02 -8.54
N LEU A 190 -9.82 5.95 -8.36
CA LEU A 190 -10.16 5.42 -7.03
C LEU A 190 -8.92 4.95 -6.27
N LEU A 191 -7.99 4.27 -6.92
CA LEU A 191 -6.74 3.81 -6.33
C LEU A 191 -5.89 5.00 -5.86
N LEU A 192 -5.67 5.98 -6.74
CA LEU A 192 -4.90 7.18 -6.39
C LEU A 192 -5.57 7.99 -5.27
N PHE A 193 -6.89 8.12 -5.30
CA PHE A 193 -7.65 8.81 -4.26
C PHE A 193 -7.53 8.10 -2.91
N LEU A 194 -7.59 6.76 -2.88
CA LEU A 194 -7.43 5.98 -1.65
C LEU A 194 -6.01 6.12 -1.08
N VAL A 195 -4.98 6.08 -1.92
CA VAL A 195 -3.59 6.33 -1.51
C VAL A 195 -3.46 7.75 -0.94
N PHE A 196 -4.04 8.75 -1.61
CA PHE A 196 -4.04 10.13 -1.13
C PHE A 196 -4.71 10.28 0.24
N LEU A 197 -5.87 9.64 0.45
CA LEU A 197 -6.58 9.66 1.75
C LEU A 197 -5.74 9.04 2.87
N THR A 198 -5.11 7.89 2.59
CA THR A 198 -4.28 7.18 3.59
C THR A 198 -3.08 8.03 4.00
N GLU A 199 -2.39 8.63 3.05
CA GLU A 199 -1.25 9.52 3.31
C GLU A 199 -1.67 10.79 4.05
N SER A 200 -2.80 11.40 3.66
CA SER A 200 -3.34 12.60 4.33
C SER A 200 -3.73 12.31 5.78
N THR A 201 -4.33 11.16 6.05
CA THR A 201 -4.71 10.74 7.41
C THR A 201 -3.46 10.52 8.27
N MET A 202 -2.42 9.92 7.72
CA MET A 202 -1.15 9.71 8.40
C MET A 202 -0.47 11.04 8.76
N LEU A 203 -0.52 12.03 7.86
CA LEU A 203 -0.03 13.39 8.10
C LEU A 203 -0.76 14.09 9.24
N CYS A 204 -2.10 14.03 9.23
CA CYS A 204 -2.93 14.63 10.28
C CYS A 204 -2.65 14.01 11.66
N ASN A 205 -2.51 12.69 11.73
CA ASN A 205 -2.20 12.00 12.98
C ASN A 205 -0.82 12.39 13.53
N LEU A 206 0.17 12.56 12.67
CA LEU A 206 1.52 12.98 13.06
C LEU A 206 1.54 14.42 13.60
N SER A 207 0.81 15.33 12.97
CA SER A 207 0.66 16.71 13.45
C SER A 207 -0.04 16.75 14.80
N GLY A 208 -1.08 15.94 14.99
CA GLY A 208 -1.81 15.84 16.25
C GLY A 208 -0.96 15.27 17.41
N ALA A 209 -0.13 14.27 17.15
CA ALA A 209 0.75 13.67 18.14
C ALA A 209 1.81 14.66 18.62
N ASN A 210 2.49 15.35 17.70
CA ASN A 210 3.48 16.37 18.04
C ASN A 210 2.88 17.54 18.83
N PHE A 211 1.67 17.97 18.49
CA PHE A 211 0.98 19.02 19.21
C PHE A 211 0.56 18.60 20.64
N SER A 212 0.18 17.34 20.82
CA SER A 212 -0.17 16.78 22.14
C SER A 212 1.04 16.66 23.05
N ASP A 213 2.21 16.32 22.53
CA ASP A 213 3.44 16.21 23.29
C ASP A 213 3.96 17.59 23.71
N ASP A 214 3.89 18.60 22.85
CA ASP A 214 4.26 19.98 23.17
C ASP A 214 3.40 20.56 24.31
N ILE A 215 2.09 20.29 24.30
CA ILE A 215 1.19 20.71 25.41
C ILE A 215 1.54 20.00 26.72
N ARG A 216 1.95 18.74 26.66
CA ARG A 216 2.32 17.95 27.85
C ARG A 216 3.64 18.42 28.48
N TYR A 217 4.61 18.84 27.66
CA TYR A 217 5.87 19.43 28.13
C TYR A 217 5.72 20.85 28.68
N SER A 218 4.81 21.64 28.13
CA SER A 218 4.53 23.02 28.56
C SER A 218 3.79 23.11 29.92
N ARG A 219 3.25 22.00 30.44
CA ARG A 219 2.53 21.93 31.72
C ARG A 219 3.38 21.38 32.88
N LYS A 220 4.63 21.08 32.64
CA LYS A 220 5.63 20.73 33.70
C LYS A 220 6.62 21.86 33.91
#